data_adb2a92279f4844c9d4eca52a4f61468
#
_entry.id   adb2a92279f4844c9d4eca52a4f61468
#
_cell.length_a   1.000
_cell.length_b   1.000
_cell.length_c   1.000
_cell.angle_alpha   90.00
_cell.angle_beta   90.00
_cell.angle_gamma   90.00
#
_symmetry.space_group_name_H-M   'P 1'
#
loop_
_entity.id
_entity.type
_entity.pdbx_description
1 polymer ?
#
loop_
_entity_poly.entity_id
_entity_poly.type
_entity_poly.pdbx_seq_one_letter_code
_entity_poly.pdbx_strand_id
1 'polypeptide(L)'
;MIRAIFPNLIATDLVSVQPMLGPASIVFYLQFVYGTNKGAISKGQVIEDTQGYTAAADYYSSEKVESETVATANGTTGPYTGSLSFIPIRPGTITVTGYSTAAASDLTVTDDGAGGFTGDGTGTIDYSSGSVSVTFSNTIDNTTLVTSTYDYNMEGNPNLPEVDLVLTSSPVIARTRKLRSRWSMEAAANLRNVHGIEAEAELVAVLAEELNETGLPQQRCWALQAA
;
A
#
# COMPACT_ATOMS: atom_id res chain seq x y z
N MET A 1 -13.51 15.97 -37.38
CA MET A 1 -13.74 14.74 -36.60
C MET A 1 -13.15 14.78 -35.20
N ILE A 2 -11.84 14.91 -35.01
CA ILE A 2 -11.20 14.93 -33.64
C ILE A 2 -11.84 15.99 -32.74
N ARG A 3 -12.15 17.18 -33.21
CA ARG A 3 -12.81 18.25 -32.45
C ARG A 3 -14.23 17.96 -31.99
N ALA A 4 -14.94 17.04 -32.63
CA ALA A 4 -16.32 16.68 -32.27
C ALA A 4 -16.36 15.54 -31.23
N ILE A 5 -15.35 14.68 -31.22
CA ILE A 5 -15.27 13.51 -30.33
C ILE A 5 -14.68 13.86 -28.97
N PHE A 6 -13.67 14.73 -28.94
CA PHE A 6 -12.95 15.08 -27.71
C PHE A 6 -13.83 15.67 -26.58
N PRO A 7 -14.82 16.56 -26.85
CA PRO A 7 -15.71 17.08 -25.81
C PRO A 7 -16.65 16.04 -25.18
N ASN A 8 -16.90 14.93 -25.86
CA ASN A 8 -17.81 13.87 -25.40
C ASN A 8 -17.13 12.75 -24.64
N LEU A 9 -15.81 12.86 -24.40
CA LEU A 9 -15.05 11.88 -23.60
C LEU A 9 -15.31 12.09 -22.12
N ILE A 10 -15.95 11.13 -21.49
CA ILE A 10 -16.20 11.08 -20.03
C ILE A 10 -14.88 11.10 -19.21
N ALA A 11 -13.79 10.66 -19.83
CA ALA A 11 -12.48 10.60 -19.19
C ALA A 11 -11.98 11.97 -18.70
N THR A 12 -12.34 13.07 -19.39
CA THR A 12 -11.94 14.43 -18.99
C THR A 12 -12.65 14.92 -17.74
N ASP A 13 -13.81 14.33 -17.40
CA ASP A 13 -14.60 14.69 -16.22
C ASP A 13 -14.21 13.85 -14.98
N LEU A 14 -13.66 12.67 -15.20
CA LEU A 14 -13.31 11.73 -14.14
C LEU A 14 -11.85 11.84 -13.66
N VAL A 15 -10.96 12.35 -14.50
CA VAL A 15 -9.51 12.39 -14.22
C VAL A 15 -8.97 13.77 -14.50
N SER A 16 -8.06 14.27 -13.65
CA SER A 16 -7.36 15.51 -13.91
C SER A 16 -6.52 15.41 -15.18
N VAL A 17 -6.70 16.34 -16.11
CA VAL A 17 -6.01 16.36 -17.38
C VAL A 17 -4.78 17.25 -17.31
N GLN A 18 -3.60 16.64 -17.50
CA GLN A 18 -2.35 17.40 -17.61
C GLN A 18 -1.94 17.51 -19.08
N PRO A 19 -1.80 18.73 -19.63
CA PRO A 19 -1.42 18.90 -21.02
C PRO A 19 0.03 18.49 -21.27
N MET A 20 0.27 17.74 -22.36
CA MET A 20 1.59 17.34 -22.83
C MET A 20 2.01 18.22 -24.01
N LEU A 21 3.26 18.70 -23.98
CA LEU A 21 3.84 19.53 -25.05
C LEU A 21 4.38 18.70 -26.23
N GLY A 22 4.53 17.38 -26.05
CA GLY A 22 5.08 16.48 -27.06
C GLY A 22 4.51 15.07 -26.99
N PRO A 23 4.95 14.17 -27.89
CA PRO A 23 4.47 12.79 -27.93
C PRO A 23 4.97 11.94 -26.75
N ALA A 24 5.96 12.41 -26.00
CA ALA A 24 6.46 11.83 -24.77
C ALA A 24 6.58 12.93 -23.70
N SER A 25 6.22 12.61 -22.49
CA SER A 25 6.34 13.50 -21.33
C SER A 25 6.65 12.68 -20.07
N ILE A 26 7.08 13.37 -19.02
CA ILE A 26 7.28 12.78 -17.70
C ILE A 26 6.29 13.43 -16.77
N VAL A 27 5.54 12.60 -16.05
CA VAL A 27 4.63 13.05 -14.99
C VAL A 27 5.33 12.84 -13.67
N PHE A 28 5.31 13.84 -12.81
CA PHE A 28 5.87 13.80 -11.47
C PHE A 28 4.75 13.74 -10.45
N TYR A 29 4.90 12.86 -9.47
CA TYR A 29 4.02 12.84 -8.30
C TYR A 29 4.84 13.00 -7.03
N LEU A 30 4.25 13.74 -6.11
CA LEU A 30 4.76 13.95 -4.78
C LEU A 30 4.10 12.91 -3.87
N GLN A 31 4.90 12.10 -3.20
CA GLN A 31 4.43 11.08 -2.28
C GLN A 31 5.06 11.29 -0.91
N PHE A 32 4.26 11.13 0.14
CA PHE A 32 4.73 11.07 1.51
C PHE A 32 4.93 9.60 1.87
N VAL A 33 6.11 9.28 2.37
CA VAL A 33 6.47 7.91 2.79
C VAL A 33 6.99 7.91 4.21
N TYR A 34 6.86 6.78 4.89
CA TYR A 34 7.45 6.61 6.22
C TYR A 34 8.97 6.55 6.12
N GLY A 35 9.67 7.37 6.91
CA GLY A 35 11.13 7.50 6.92
C GLY A 35 11.82 6.45 7.80
N THR A 36 11.11 5.89 8.78
CA THR A 36 11.61 4.87 9.72
C THR A 36 10.67 3.67 9.80
N ASN A 37 11.21 2.51 10.18
CA ASN A 37 10.40 1.35 10.51
C ASN A 37 9.80 1.52 11.91
N LYS A 38 8.52 1.21 12.11
CA LYS A 38 7.91 1.11 13.44
C LYS A 38 6.85 0.01 13.44
N GLY A 39 7.12 -1.07 14.13
CA GLY A 39 6.24 -2.22 14.20
C GLY A 39 5.97 -2.82 12.81
N ALA A 40 4.71 -2.88 12.42
CA ALA A 40 4.28 -3.40 11.12
C ALA A 40 4.53 -2.44 9.94
N ILE A 41 4.89 -1.19 10.23
CA ILE A 41 5.12 -0.16 9.19
C ILE A 41 6.58 -0.18 8.77
N SER A 42 6.81 -0.27 7.46
CA SER A 42 8.14 -0.29 6.86
C SER A 42 8.53 1.05 6.27
N LYS A 43 9.81 1.39 6.39
CA LYS A 43 10.41 2.56 5.71
C LYS A 43 10.15 2.52 4.20
N GLY A 44 9.74 3.65 3.63
CA GLY A 44 9.45 3.79 2.20
C GLY A 44 8.02 3.40 1.81
N GLN A 45 7.20 2.91 2.74
CA GLN A 45 5.78 2.66 2.49
C GLN A 45 5.05 3.99 2.32
N VAL A 46 4.16 4.09 1.34
CA VAL A 46 3.35 5.29 1.09
C VAL A 46 2.30 5.45 2.17
N ILE A 47 2.17 6.64 2.73
CA ILE A 47 1.26 6.93 3.85
C ILE A 47 -0.21 6.73 3.45
N GLU A 48 -0.57 7.04 2.20
CA GLU A 48 -1.93 6.90 1.68
C GLU A 48 -2.35 5.44 1.40
N ASP A 49 -1.37 4.52 1.26
CA ASP A 49 -1.61 3.10 0.98
C ASP A 49 -1.76 2.26 2.26
N THR A 50 -1.55 2.86 3.41
CA THR A 50 -1.67 2.17 4.69
C THR A 50 -3.14 1.93 5.01
N GLN A 51 -3.54 0.67 5.01
CA GLN A 51 -4.91 0.24 5.31
C GLN A 51 -5.35 0.69 6.71
N GLY A 52 -6.00 1.82 6.76
CA GLY A 52 -6.69 2.31 7.93
C GLY A 52 -5.95 3.40 8.70
N TYR A 53 -6.73 4.36 9.09
CA TYR A 53 -6.37 5.54 9.91
C TYR A 53 -5.67 5.19 11.23
N THR A 54 -5.83 3.97 11.72
CA THR A 54 -5.27 3.47 12.98
C THR A 54 -3.77 3.26 12.92
N ALA A 55 -3.24 2.72 11.83
CA ALA A 55 -1.78 2.48 11.71
C ALA A 55 -0.97 3.79 11.64
N ALA A 56 -1.51 4.82 10.99
CA ALA A 56 -0.86 6.13 10.93
C ALA A 56 -0.88 6.87 12.28
N ALA A 57 -1.96 6.75 13.04
CA ALA A 57 -2.06 7.33 14.39
C ALA A 57 -1.05 6.69 15.33
N ASP A 58 -0.90 5.37 15.27
CA ASP A 58 0.06 4.63 16.10
C ASP A 58 1.51 4.96 15.73
N TYR A 59 1.78 5.28 14.47
CA TYR A 59 3.13 5.64 14.04
C TYR A 59 3.63 6.95 14.66
N TYR A 60 2.80 7.99 14.69
CA TYR A 60 3.24 9.33 15.11
C TYR A 60 2.99 9.64 16.58
N SER A 61 1.87 9.19 17.14
CA SER A 61 1.37 9.66 18.44
C SER A 61 1.37 8.60 19.52
N SER A 62 1.58 7.33 19.18
CA SER A 62 1.57 6.24 20.14
C SER A 62 2.96 5.90 20.64
N GLU A 63 3.06 5.71 21.96
CA GLU A 63 4.22 5.09 22.60
C GLU A 63 4.30 3.58 22.32
N LYS A 64 3.26 3.00 21.72
CA LYS A 64 3.15 1.58 21.42
C LYS A 64 3.80 1.23 20.09
N VAL A 65 4.52 0.12 20.09
CA VAL A 65 5.05 -0.54 18.90
C VAL A 65 4.35 -1.89 18.76
N GLU A 66 3.69 -2.12 17.64
CA GLU A 66 2.96 -3.36 17.39
C GLU A 66 3.68 -4.22 16.36
N SER A 67 3.75 -5.53 16.65
CA SER A 67 4.25 -6.55 15.71
C SER A 67 5.67 -6.31 15.17
N GLU A 68 6.57 -5.76 15.98
CA GLU A 68 7.99 -5.70 15.62
C GLU A 68 8.59 -7.10 15.60
N THR A 69 9.29 -7.45 14.51
CA THR A 69 9.91 -8.77 14.38
C THR A 69 11.15 -8.89 15.23
N VAL A 70 11.16 -9.81 16.17
CA VAL A 70 12.31 -10.17 17.02
C VAL A 70 13.23 -11.13 16.29
N ALA A 71 12.66 -12.21 15.75
CA ALA A 71 13.40 -13.24 15.03
C ALA A 71 12.49 -14.01 14.06
N THR A 72 13.10 -14.72 13.12
CA THR A 72 12.41 -15.73 12.31
C THR A 72 12.60 -17.10 12.96
N ALA A 73 11.50 -17.80 13.18
CA ALA A 73 11.53 -19.11 13.80
C ALA A 73 12.15 -20.17 12.89
N ASN A 74 12.81 -21.12 13.51
CA ASN A 74 13.53 -22.21 12.85
C ASN A 74 12.96 -23.61 13.16
N GLY A 75 11.72 -23.68 13.67
CA GLY A 75 11.08 -24.94 14.02
C GLY A 75 11.47 -25.51 15.39
N THR A 76 12.09 -24.71 16.26
CA THR A 76 12.49 -25.10 17.62
C THR A 76 11.72 -24.32 18.68
N THR A 77 11.99 -24.60 19.96
CA THR A 77 11.45 -23.80 21.08
C THR A 77 12.22 -22.50 21.32
N GLY A 78 13.39 -22.32 20.72
CA GLY A 78 14.29 -21.20 20.91
C GLY A 78 15.64 -21.60 21.55
N PRO A 79 16.42 -20.67 22.12
CA PRO A 79 16.06 -19.27 22.35
C PRO A 79 16.01 -18.41 21.08
N TYR A 80 14.98 -17.58 20.97
CA TYR A 80 14.88 -16.55 19.95
C TYR A 80 15.39 -15.23 20.51
N THR A 81 16.42 -14.69 19.88
CA THR A 81 17.09 -13.47 20.32
C THR A 81 16.96 -12.36 19.30
N GLY A 82 16.74 -11.15 19.78
CA GLY A 82 16.65 -9.96 18.94
C GLY A 82 16.91 -8.69 19.72
N SER A 83 16.95 -7.58 19.02
CA SER A 83 17.04 -6.25 19.62
C SER A 83 15.88 -5.40 19.11
N LEU A 84 15.16 -4.79 20.03
CA LEU A 84 14.04 -3.89 19.74
C LEU A 84 14.56 -2.50 19.36
N SER A 85 13.87 -1.86 18.44
CA SER A 85 14.33 -0.61 17.80
C SER A 85 14.05 0.63 18.64
N PHE A 86 12.96 0.62 19.42
CA PHE A 86 12.53 1.77 20.20
C PHE A 86 12.83 1.55 21.68
N ILE A 87 13.81 2.28 22.18
CA ILE A 87 14.32 2.20 23.57
C ILE A 87 14.36 3.58 24.21
N PRO A 88 14.25 3.71 25.52
CA PRO A 88 14.06 2.65 26.52
C PRO A 88 12.64 2.12 26.55
N ILE A 89 12.51 0.84 26.87
CA ILE A 89 11.24 0.13 26.93
C ILE A 89 10.60 0.30 28.28
N ARG A 90 9.27 0.41 28.34
CA ARG A 90 8.53 0.49 29.58
C ARG A 90 8.37 -0.91 30.19
N PRO A 91 8.86 -1.16 31.43
CA PRO A 91 8.72 -2.46 32.09
C PRO A 91 7.26 -2.89 32.24
N GLY A 92 6.99 -4.19 32.06
CA GLY A 92 5.65 -4.77 32.20
C GLY A 92 4.73 -4.61 31.00
N THR A 93 5.23 -4.09 29.86
CA THR A 93 4.38 -3.83 28.69
C THR A 93 4.65 -4.76 27.52
N ILE A 94 5.72 -5.54 27.55
CA ILE A 94 6.13 -6.38 26.44
C ILE A 94 5.33 -7.67 26.39
N THR A 95 4.87 -7.96 25.18
CA THR A 95 4.25 -9.23 24.82
C THR A 95 4.93 -9.77 23.57
N VAL A 96 5.47 -10.98 23.65
CA VAL A 96 6.08 -11.67 22.50
C VAL A 96 5.18 -12.82 22.07
N THR A 97 4.92 -12.90 20.78
CA THR A 97 4.03 -13.91 20.20
C THR A 97 4.71 -14.70 19.07
N GLY A 98 4.39 -15.98 19.00
CA GLY A 98 4.82 -16.86 17.91
C GLY A 98 3.81 -17.97 17.68
N TYR A 99 3.51 -18.29 16.42
CA TYR A 99 2.53 -19.31 16.07
C TYR A 99 3.13 -20.71 16.16
N SER A 100 2.36 -21.64 16.76
CA SER A 100 2.72 -23.04 16.88
C SER A 100 1.60 -23.96 16.41
N THR A 101 1.83 -24.73 15.36
CA THR A 101 0.90 -25.78 14.92
C THR A 101 0.78 -26.89 15.98
N ALA A 102 1.84 -27.19 16.73
CA ALA A 102 1.82 -28.18 17.80
C ALA A 102 0.89 -27.80 18.95
N ALA A 103 0.76 -26.51 19.24
CA ALA A 103 -0.18 -25.96 20.21
C ALA A 103 -1.54 -25.58 19.58
N ALA A 104 -1.63 -25.54 18.24
CA ALA A 104 -2.77 -25.06 17.44
C ALA A 104 -3.22 -23.63 17.80
N SER A 105 -2.28 -22.79 18.28
CA SER A 105 -2.53 -21.43 18.72
C SER A 105 -1.25 -20.58 18.70
N ASP A 106 -1.43 -19.27 18.80
CA ASP A 106 -0.32 -18.37 19.12
C ASP A 106 0.12 -18.58 20.58
N LEU A 107 1.41 -18.82 20.73
CA LEU A 107 2.04 -18.85 22.04
C LEU A 107 2.39 -17.43 22.44
N THR A 108 2.01 -17.04 23.64
CA THR A 108 2.16 -15.68 24.14
C THR A 108 3.00 -15.67 25.41
N VAL A 109 4.03 -14.83 25.40
CA VAL A 109 4.91 -14.61 26.55
C VAL A 109 4.84 -13.15 26.94
N THR A 110 4.59 -12.87 28.22
CA THR A 110 4.42 -11.52 28.76
C THR A 110 5.54 -11.19 29.75
N ASP A 111 5.94 -9.93 29.76
CA ASP A 111 6.94 -9.39 30.68
C ASP A 111 6.39 -9.31 32.10
N ASP A 112 7.21 -9.71 33.08
CA ASP A 112 6.90 -9.65 34.52
C ASP A 112 7.21 -8.28 35.16
N GLY A 113 7.79 -7.34 34.39
CA GLY A 113 8.23 -6.02 34.88
C GLY A 113 9.56 -6.01 35.62
N ALA A 114 10.19 -7.17 35.82
CA ALA A 114 11.48 -7.34 36.48
C ALA A 114 12.60 -7.78 35.54
N GLY A 115 12.31 -7.90 34.25
CA GLY A 115 13.23 -8.34 33.21
C GLY A 115 13.13 -9.82 32.88
N GLY A 116 12.11 -10.50 33.37
CA GLY A 116 11.78 -11.88 33.08
C GLY A 116 10.48 -11.99 32.22
N PHE A 117 10.33 -13.12 31.56
CA PHE A 117 9.11 -13.44 30.82
C PHE A 117 8.35 -14.58 31.49
N THR A 118 7.00 -14.48 31.45
CA THR A 118 6.06 -15.47 31.97
C THR A 118 4.98 -15.79 30.93
N GLY A 119 4.29 -16.93 31.09
CA GLY A 119 3.25 -17.40 30.16
C GLY A 119 3.66 -18.68 29.45
N ASP A 120 3.50 -18.72 28.11
CA ASP A 120 3.80 -19.91 27.31
C ASP A 120 5.31 -20.11 27.04
N GLY A 121 6.15 -19.49 27.82
CA GLY A 121 7.60 -19.61 27.71
C GLY A 121 8.31 -18.84 28.82
N THR A 122 9.61 -18.76 28.69
CA THR A 122 10.51 -18.05 29.61
C THR A 122 11.53 -17.26 28.81
N GLY A 123 12.13 -16.26 29.45
CA GLY A 123 13.16 -15.47 28.79
C GLY A 123 13.63 -14.30 29.63
N THR A 124 14.44 -13.45 29.03
CA THR A 124 14.97 -12.24 29.65
C THR A 124 14.89 -11.05 28.69
N ILE A 125 14.75 -9.87 29.27
CA ILE A 125 14.79 -8.61 28.56
C ILE A 125 15.65 -7.59 29.31
N ASP A 126 16.37 -6.78 28.54
CA ASP A 126 17.00 -5.56 29.00
C ASP A 126 16.28 -4.34 28.44
N TYR A 127 15.58 -3.61 29.27
CA TYR A 127 14.76 -2.46 28.90
C TYR A 127 15.57 -1.29 28.33
N SER A 128 16.83 -1.18 28.70
CA SER A 128 17.70 -0.08 28.29
C SER A 128 18.32 -0.31 26.90
N SER A 129 18.70 -1.54 26.61
CA SER A 129 19.33 -1.91 25.35
C SER A 129 18.32 -2.50 24.32
N GLY A 130 17.12 -2.89 24.78
CA GLY A 130 16.11 -3.56 23.94
C GLY A 130 16.47 -5.01 23.59
N SER A 131 17.46 -5.60 24.27
CA SER A 131 17.86 -6.99 24.01
C SER A 131 16.85 -7.96 24.62
N VAL A 132 16.27 -8.80 23.76
CA VAL A 132 15.25 -9.79 24.11
C VAL A 132 15.77 -11.20 23.81
N SER A 133 15.52 -12.12 24.74
CA SER A 133 15.79 -13.56 24.57
C SER A 133 14.59 -14.34 25.10
N VAL A 134 13.89 -15.07 24.24
CA VAL A 134 12.67 -15.82 24.60
C VAL A 134 12.79 -17.28 24.18
N THR A 135 12.39 -18.18 25.07
CA THR A 135 12.26 -19.61 24.82
C THR A 135 10.83 -20.03 25.10
N PHE A 136 10.14 -20.53 24.08
CA PHE A 136 8.75 -20.99 24.20
C PHE A 136 8.68 -22.40 24.77
N SER A 137 7.55 -22.74 25.37
CA SER A 137 7.27 -24.08 25.90
C SER A 137 7.06 -25.13 24.80
N ASN A 138 6.56 -24.70 23.64
CA ASN A 138 6.35 -25.53 22.45
C ASN A 138 7.16 -24.98 21.26
N THR A 139 7.36 -25.83 20.26
CA THR A 139 8.07 -25.43 19.01
C THR A 139 7.26 -24.41 18.23
N ILE A 140 7.93 -23.35 17.81
CA ILE A 140 7.37 -22.36 16.87
C ILE A 140 7.61 -22.86 15.45
N ASP A 141 6.60 -22.73 14.58
CA ASP A 141 6.68 -23.22 13.21
C ASP A 141 7.83 -22.55 12.43
N ASN A 142 8.50 -23.36 11.62
CA ASN A 142 9.60 -22.88 10.80
C ASN A 142 9.13 -21.75 9.87
N THR A 143 9.95 -20.72 9.71
CA THR A 143 9.68 -19.51 8.89
C THR A 143 8.61 -18.56 9.44
N THR A 144 7.97 -18.87 10.57
CA THR A 144 7.05 -17.96 11.25
C THR A 144 7.83 -16.81 11.88
N LEU A 145 7.26 -15.62 11.85
CA LEU A 145 7.85 -14.46 12.52
C LEU A 145 7.48 -14.48 14.01
N VAL A 146 8.50 -14.40 14.86
CA VAL A 146 8.31 -14.10 16.27
C VAL A 146 8.25 -12.59 16.41
N THR A 147 7.10 -12.08 16.84
CA THR A 147 6.81 -10.64 16.92
C THR A 147 6.65 -10.19 18.35
N SER A 148 7.01 -8.94 18.62
CA SER A 148 6.84 -8.29 19.91
C SER A 148 5.93 -7.06 19.78
N THR A 149 5.14 -6.84 20.82
CA THR A 149 4.34 -5.63 21.03
C THR A 149 4.73 -5.05 22.37
N TYR A 150 5.05 -3.77 22.43
CA TYR A 150 5.54 -3.12 23.65
C TYR A 150 5.31 -1.61 23.62
N ASP A 151 5.38 -0.98 24.79
CA ASP A 151 5.40 0.46 24.95
C ASP A 151 6.82 0.94 25.27
N TYR A 152 7.22 2.06 24.69
CA TYR A 152 8.51 2.69 24.94
C TYR A 152 8.35 4.10 25.53
N ASN A 153 9.40 4.61 26.16
CA ASN A 153 9.41 5.97 26.63
C ASN A 153 9.83 6.93 25.51
N MET A 154 8.88 7.67 24.97
CA MET A 154 9.07 8.58 23.85
C MET A 154 10.05 9.70 24.15
N GLU A 155 10.07 10.22 25.40
CA GLU A 155 10.98 11.31 25.78
C GLU A 155 12.46 10.88 25.82
N GLY A 156 12.71 9.61 26.12
CA GLY A 156 14.06 9.04 26.18
C GLY A 156 14.54 8.41 24.87
N ASN A 157 13.69 8.30 23.87
CA ASN A 157 13.99 7.59 22.64
C ASN A 157 14.75 8.48 21.63
N PRO A 158 15.94 8.07 21.16
CA PRO A 158 16.66 8.78 20.11
C PRO A 158 16.06 8.55 18.70
N ASN A 159 15.27 7.49 18.51
CA ASN A 159 14.68 7.13 17.21
C ASN A 159 13.30 7.74 17.09
N LEU A 160 13.23 8.91 16.47
CA LEU A 160 11.96 9.58 16.17
C LEU A 160 11.34 9.03 14.89
N PRO A 161 10.00 8.86 14.83
CA PRO A 161 9.30 8.58 13.58
C PRO A 161 9.50 9.72 12.58
N GLU A 162 9.90 9.37 11.37
CA GLU A 162 10.20 10.32 10.29
C GLU A 162 9.23 10.18 9.13
N VAL A 163 8.97 11.29 8.45
CA VAL A 163 8.21 11.33 7.19
C VAL A 163 9.11 11.90 6.12
N ASP A 164 9.29 11.14 5.06
CA ASP A 164 10.06 11.55 3.90
C ASP A 164 9.15 11.99 2.76
N LEU A 165 9.59 13.01 2.04
CA LEU A 165 8.96 13.48 0.82
C LEU A 165 9.70 12.91 -0.38
N VAL A 166 9.02 12.08 -1.16
CA VAL A 166 9.60 11.43 -2.35
C VAL A 166 8.94 11.97 -3.60
N LEU A 167 9.75 12.42 -4.54
CA LEU A 167 9.33 12.82 -5.88
C LEU A 167 9.53 11.63 -6.82
N THR A 168 8.43 11.03 -7.25
CA THR A 168 8.43 9.92 -8.21
C THR A 168 8.09 10.42 -9.60
N SER A 169 8.74 9.90 -10.63
CA SER A 169 8.45 10.23 -12.02
C SER A 169 8.03 9.00 -12.82
N SER A 170 7.03 9.17 -13.68
CA SER A 170 6.60 8.13 -14.62
C SER A 170 6.62 8.67 -16.04
N PRO A 171 7.28 7.99 -16.98
CA PRO A 171 7.26 8.38 -18.38
C PRO A 171 5.91 8.03 -19.03
N VAL A 172 5.31 8.99 -19.70
CA VAL A 172 4.05 8.85 -20.43
C VAL A 172 4.31 9.05 -21.92
N ILE A 173 3.90 8.07 -22.73
CA ILE A 173 4.03 8.11 -24.18
C ILE A 173 2.65 8.16 -24.80
N ALA A 174 2.42 9.15 -25.66
CA ALA A 174 1.16 9.25 -26.40
C ALA A 174 1.00 8.09 -27.39
N ARG A 175 -0.11 7.38 -27.29
CA ARG A 175 -0.48 6.31 -28.23
C ARG A 175 -1.65 6.78 -29.06
N THR A 176 -1.54 6.65 -30.39
CA THR A 176 -2.63 6.97 -31.31
C THR A 176 -3.59 5.80 -31.43
N ARG A 177 -4.87 6.07 -31.29
CA ARG A 177 -5.96 5.14 -31.61
C ARG A 177 -6.53 5.55 -32.97
N LYS A 178 -6.76 4.57 -33.84
CA LYS A 178 -7.29 4.80 -35.18
C LYS A 178 -8.54 3.93 -35.37
N LEU A 179 -9.65 4.56 -35.58
CA LEU A 179 -10.90 3.92 -35.94
C LEU A 179 -11.36 4.48 -37.28
N ARG A 180 -11.88 3.64 -38.17
CA ARG A 180 -12.37 4.02 -39.49
C ARG A 180 -13.80 3.50 -39.65
N SER A 181 -14.68 4.39 -39.97
CA SER A 181 -16.01 4.06 -40.46
C SER A 181 -16.12 4.31 -41.97
N ARG A 182 -16.92 3.52 -42.63
CA ARG A 182 -17.21 3.64 -44.08
C ARG A 182 -18.69 3.53 -44.28
N TRP A 183 -19.22 4.37 -45.17
CA TRP A 183 -20.59 4.27 -45.66
C TRP A 183 -20.61 4.54 -47.18
N SER A 184 -21.62 4.04 -47.86
CA SER A 184 -21.87 4.38 -49.26
C SER A 184 -22.82 5.56 -49.35
N MET A 185 -22.71 6.35 -50.44
CA MET A 185 -23.62 7.47 -50.68
C MET A 185 -25.07 6.99 -50.83
N GLU A 186 -25.25 5.80 -51.37
CA GLU A 186 -26.55 5.17 -51.55
C GLU A 186 -27.20 4.81 -50.20
N ALA A 187 -26.42 4.24 -49.26
CA ALA A 187 -26.89 3.95 -47.92
C ALA A 187 -27.26 5.23 -47.16
N ALA A 188 -26.45 6.30 -47.28
CA ALA A 188 -26.75 7.58 -46.67
C ALA A 188 -28.02 8.23 -47.22
N ALA A 189 -28.22 8.17 -48.55
CA ALA A 189 -29.44 8.67 -49.19
C ALA A 189 -30.69 7.90 -48.75
N ASN A 190 -30.61 6.57 -48.66
CA ASN A 190 -31.71 5.72 -48.21
C ASN A 190 -32.07 5.96 -46.75
N LEU A 191 -31.07 6.08 -45.84
CA LEU A 191 -31.30 6.40 -44.44
C LEU A 191 -31.99 7.75 -44.25
N ARG A 192 -31.57 8.76 -45.03
CA ARG A 192 -32.16 10.10 -44.96
C ARG A 192 -33.58 10.11 -45.48
N ASN A 193 -33.85 9.44 -46.65
CA ASN A 193 -35.13 9.46 -47.29
C ASN A 193 -36.19 8.59 -46.57
N VAL A 194 -35.79 7.45 -46.00
CA VAL A 194 -36.71 6.49 -45.37
C VAL A 194 -36.89 6.75 -43.88
N HIS A 195 -35.80 7.10 -43.20
CA HIS A 195 -35.76 7.22 -41.73
C HIS A 195 -35.49 8.65 -41.22
N GLY A 196 -35.15 9.59 -42.10
CA GLY A 196 -34.81 10.97 -41.70
C GLY A 196 -33.54 11.10 -40.86
N ILE A 197 -32.67 10.08 -40.91
CA ILE A 197 -31.44 10.00 -40.11
C ILE A 197 -30.24 10.40 -40.94
N GLU A 198 -29.41 11.28 -40.44
CA GLU A 198 -28.14 11.66 -41.06
C GLU A 198 -27.07 10.61 -40.68
N ALA A 199 -26.64 9.80 -41.66
CA ALA A 199 -25.69 8.71 -41.47
C ALA A 199 -24.34 9.16 -40.86
N GLU A 200 -23.90 10.37 -41.20
CA GLU A 200 -22.64 10.92 -40.67
C GLU A 200 -22.74 11.24 -39.19
N ALA A 201 -23.85 11.83 -38.73
CA ALA A 201 -24.05 12.17 -37.33
C ALA A 201 -24.13 10.91 -36.46
N GLU A 202 -24.85 9.88 -36.90
CA GLU A 202 -24.99 8.61 -36.20
C GLU A 202 -23.66 7.86 -36.09
N LEU A 203 -22.90 7.82 -37.19
CA LEU A 203 -21.56 7.20 -37.17
C LEU A 203 -20.57 7.93 -36.27
N VAL A 204 -20.66 9.25 -36.17
CA VAL A 204 -19.81 10.01 -35.23
C VAL A 204 -20.18 9.67 -33.77
N ALA A 205 -21.49 9.52 -33.47
CA ALA A 205 -21.93 9.13 -32.13
C ALA A 205 -21.42 7.73 -31.75
N VAL A 206 -21.60 6.75 -32.63
CA VAL A 206 -21.09 5.37 -32.40
C VAL A 206 -19.58 5.32 -32.30
N LEU A 207 -18.85 6.08 -33.12
CA LEU A 207 -17.39 6.18 -33.01
C LEU A 207 -16.90 6.81 -31.68
N ALA A 208 -17.65 7.79 -31.17
CA ALA A 208 -17.35 8.41 -29.88
C ALA A 208 -17.59 7.44 -28.74
N GLU A 209 -18.66 6.67 -28.77
CA GLU A 209 -19.00 5.64 -27.79
C GLU A 209 -17.96 4.53 -27.77
N GLU A 210 -17.56 4.00 -28.92
CA GLU A 210 -16.53 2.97 -29.06
C GLU A 210 -15.16 3.44 -28.55
N LEU A 211 -14.79 4.70 -28.79
CA LEU A 211 -13.57 5.29 -28.28
C LEU A 211 -13.62 5.48 -26.75
N ASN A 212 -14.80 5.76 -26.19
CA ASN A 212 -14.99 5.85 -24.75
C ASN A 212 -14.86 4.48 -24.08
N GLU A 213 -15.51 3.44 -24.60
CA GLU A 213 -15.44 2.08 -24.05
C GLU A 213 -14.02 1.53 -24.08
N THR A 214 -13.32 1.69 -25.20
CA THR A 214 -11.91 1.23 -25.30
C THR A 214 -10.93 2.08 -24.49
N GLY A 215 -11.34 3.28 -24.08
CA GLY A 215 -10.57 4.18 -23.19
C GLY A 215 -10.54 3.77 -21.73
N LEU A 216 -11.67 3.30 -21.22
CA LEU A 216 -11.88 2.97 -19.81
C LEU A 216 -10.95 1.91 -19.23
N PRO A 217 -10.64 0.78 -19.89
CA PRO A 217 -9.75 -0.23 -19.30
C PRO A 217 -8.31 0.22 -19.12
N GLN A 218 -7.82 1.09 -20.03
CA GLN A 218 -6.45 1.61 -19.91
C GLN A 218 -6.34 2.75 -18.90
N GLN A 219 -7.41 3.52 -18.71
CA GLN A 219 -7.46 4.56 -17.68
C GLN A 219 -7.60 3.99 -16.27
N ARG A 220 -8.26 2.84 -16.10
CA ARG A 220 -8.30 2.11 -14.82
C ARG A 220 -6.92 1.67 -14.36
N CYS A 221 -6.02 1.26 -15.27
CA CYS A 221 -4.64 0.94 -14.92
C CYS A 221 -3.86 2.16 -14.40
N TRP A 222 -4.17 3.36 -14.88
CA TRP A 222 -3.51 4.59 -14.43
C TRP A 222 -4.08 5.12 -13.10
N ALA A 223 -5.39 4.98 -12.90
CA ALA A 223 -6.04 5.37 -11.65
C ALA A 223 -5.69 4.42 -10.47
N LEU A 224 -5.42 3.14 -10.76
CA LEU A 224 -4.99 2.14 -9.77
C LEU A 224 -3.49 2.21 -9.45
N GLN A 225 -2.69 2.89 -10.27
CA GLN A 225 -1.27 3.13 -10.03
C GLN A 225 -1.01 4.48 -9.34
N ALA A 226 -2.04 5.33 -9.24
CA ALA A 226 -2.01 6.64 -8.59
C ALA A 226 -2.84 6.67 -7.28
N ALA A 227 -3.36 5.51 -6.85
CA ALA A 227 -4.07 5.32 -5.57
C ALA A 227 -3.22 4.48 -4.63
#